data_c19f8f6e7b731a379ea0d725dc467da6
#
_entry.id   c19f8f6e7b731a379ea0d725dc467da6
#
_cell.length_a   1.000
_cell.length_b   1.000
_cell.length_c   1.000
_cell.angle_alpha   90.00
_cell.angle_beta   90.00
_cell.angle_gamma   90.00
#
_symmetry.space_group_name_H-M   'P 1'
#
loop_
_entity.id
_entity.type
_entity.pdbx_description
1 polymer ?
#
loop_
_entity_poly.entity_id
_entity_poly.type
_entity_poly.pdbx_seq_one_letter_code
_entity_poly.pdbx_strand_id
1 'polypeptide(L)'
;MNIVVCIKQVPDTKGGVKFNADGTLDRAAMLAIMNPDDKAGLEAALRIKDQNGAKVTVLTMGLPKADAVLREAMAMGADDAILVTDRVLGGADTWATSTTIAGALRNLDYDLIITGRQAIDGDTAQVGPQIAEHLGLPVISYAEDIKVEGDSVIVKRQYEDRYHEVKAKMPCLITALSE
;
A
#
# COMPACT_ATOMS: atom_id res chain seq x y z
N MET A 1 -7.90 13.91 10.77
CA MET A 1 -6.82 13.47 9.85
C MET A 1 -7.33 12.31 9.01
N ASN A 2 -7.03 12.33 7.72
CA ASN A 2 -7.41 11.29 6.77
C ASN A 2 -6.17 10.53 6.29
N ILE A 3 -6.18 9.21 6.42
CA ILE A 3 -5.09 8.33 5.95
C ILE A 3 -5.65 7.46 4.83
N VAL A 4 -4.96 7.40 3.70
CA VAL A 4 -5.27 6.44 2.64
C VAL A 4 -4.15 5.40 2.59
N VAL A 5 -4.52 4.13 2.68
CA VAL A 5 -3.57 3.01 2.57
C VAL A 5 -3.81 2.29 1.26
N CYS A 6 -2.80 2.26 0.41
CA CYS A 6 -2.83 1.48 -0.83
C CYS A 6 -2.41 0.04 -0.53
N ILE A 7 -3.27 -0.90 -0.87
CA ILE A 7 -3.04 -2.34 -0.65
C ILE A 7 -3.15 -3.11 -1.96
N LYS A 8 -2.48 -4.23 -2.06
CA LYS A 8 -2.50 -5.10 -3.24
C LYS A 8 -2.83 -6.54 -2.87
N GLN A 9 -3.69 -7.17 -3.66
CA GLN A 9 -3.84 -8.61 -3.64
C GLN A 9 -2.72 -9.26 -4.45
N VAL A 10 -2.00 -10.19 -3.84
CA VAL A 10 -0.88 -10.92 -4.45
C VAL A 10 -1.05 -12.41 -4.28
N PRO A 11 -0.43 -13.24 -5.15
CA PRO A 11 -0.38 -14.69 -4.92
C PRO A 11 0.37 -15.02 -3.64
N ASP A 12 -0.13 -15.98 -2.86
CA ASP A 12 0.60 -16.50 -1.70
C ASP A 12 1.74 -17.41 -2.16
N THR A 13 2.96 -16.91 -2.08
CA THR A 13 4.17 -17.66 -2.45
C THR A 13 4.55 -18.71 -1.41
N LYS A 14 4.01 -18.67 -0.19
CA LYS A 14 4.24 -19.67 0.87
C LYS A 14 3.36 -20.91 0.72
N GLY A 15 2.22 -20.80 0.05
CA GLY A 15 1.22 -21.87 -0.13
C GLY A 15 1.54 -22.92 -1.21
N GLY A 16 2.72 -22.82 -1.81
CA GLY A 16 3.14 -23.71 -2.91
C GLY A 16 2.75 -23.15 -4.28
N VAL A 17 3.74 -23.10 -5.15
CA VAL A 17 3.57 -22.62 -6.53
C VAL A 17 2.96 -23.75 -7.38
N LYS A 18 1.86 -23.46 -8.07
CA LYS A 18 1.24 -24.39 -9.03
C LYS A 18 1.51 -23.92 -10.45
N PHE A 19 1.78 -24.90 -11.32
CA PHE A 19 2.06 -24.66 -12.72
C PHE A 19 0.99 -25.29 -13.60
N ASN A 20 0.68 -24.61 -14.69
CA ASN A 20 -0.09 -25.18 -15.80
C ASN A 20 0.73 -26.25 -16.54
N ALA A 21 0.07 -27.04 -17.37
CA ALA A 21 0.72 -28.08 -18.18
C ALA A 21 1.78 -27.53 -19.15
N ASP A 22 1.71 -26.27 -19.52
CA ASP A 22 2.66 -25.55 -20.38
C ASP A 22 3.85 -24.93 -19.62
N GLY A 23 3.94 -25.15 -18.30
CA GLY A 23 5.00 -24.61 -17.44
C GLY A 23 4.77 -23.18 -16.97
N THR A 24 3.67 -22.53 -17.31
CA THR A 24 3.31 -21.22 -16.79
C THR A 24 2.68 -21.33 -15.39
N LEU A 25 2.76 -20.25 -14.61
CA LEU A 25 2.15 -20.18 -13.28
C LEU A 25 0.63 -20.28 -13.36
N ASP A 26 0.04 -21.25 -12.66
CA ASP A 26 -1.41 -21.31 -12.44
C ASP A 26 -1.83 -20.35 -11.31
N ARG A 27 -1.97 -19.08 -11.66
CA ARG A 27 -2.38 -18.03 -10.73
C ARG A 27 -3.81 -18.21 -10.19
N ALA A 28 -4.66 -18.94 -10.92
CA ALA A 28 -6.03 -19.19 -10.49
C ALA A 28 -6.11 -20.23 -9.37
N ALA A 29 -5.17 -21.16 -9.32
CA ALA A 29 -5.07 -22.20 -8.30
C ALA A 29 -4.23 -21.78 -7.08
N MET A 30 -3.59 -20.60 -7.11
CA MET A 30 -2.86 -20.06 -5.96
C MET A 30 -3.80 -19.27 -5.05
N LEU A 31 -3.64 -19.45 -3.74
CA LEU A 31 -4.28 -18.58 -2.77
C LEU A 31 -3.80 -17.14 -2.97
N ALA A 32 -4.71 -16.21 -2.84
CA ALA A 32 -4.40 -14.79 -2.90
C ALA A 32 -4.48 -14.18 -1.51
N ILE A 33 -3.51 -13.35 -1.17
CA ILE A 33 -3.38 -12.68 0.14
C ILE A 33 -3.21 -11.18 -0.05
N MET A 34 -3.41 -10.41 1.02
CA MET A 34 -2.93 -9.03 1.07
C MET A 34 -1.40 -9.02 1.10
N ASN A 35 -0.79 -8.17 0.29
CA ASN A 35 0.67 -8.03 0.28
C ASN A 35 1.20 -7.72 1.69
N PRO A 36 2.22 -8.44 2.19
CA PRO A 36 2.67 -8.29 3.58
C PRO A 36 3.10 -6.88 3.98
N ASP A 37 3.87 -6.18 3.14
CA ASP A 37 4.28 -4.80 3.42
C ASP A 37 3.07 -3.85 3.45
N ASP A 38 2.06 -4.06 2.61
CA ASP A 38 0.82 -3.27 2.63
C ASP A 38 0.02 -3.53 3.90
N LYS A 39 -0.02 -4.78 4.37
CA LYS A 39 -0.68 -5.14 5.63
C LYS A 39 -0.01 -4.47 6.83
N ALA A 40 1.32 -4.40 6.83
CA ALA A 40 2.07 -3.66 7.85
C ALA A 40 1.77 -2.15 7.79
N GLY A 41 1.67 -1.59 6.59
CA GLY A 41 1.25 -0.20 6.38
C GLY A 41 -0.17 0.07 6.89
N LEU A 42 -1.10 -0.85 6.66
CA LEU A 42 -2.45 -0.77 7.21
C LEU A 42 -2.45 -0.83 8.74
N GLU A 43 -1.69 -1.74 9.32
CA GLU A 43 -1.54 -1.84 10.78
C GLU A 43 -0.99 -0.55 11.40
N ALA A 44 0.00 0.08 10.75
CA ALA A 44 0.53 1.37 11.18
C ALA A 44 -0.55 2.47 11.11
N ALA A 45 -1.35 2.52 10.05
CA ALA A 45 -2.47 3.45 9.92
C ALA A 45 -3.53 3.25 11.00
N LEU A 46 -3.87 2.01 11.32
CA LEU A 46 -4.85 1.67 12.36
C LEU A 46 -4.35 2.06 13.76
N ARG A 47 -3.06 1.87 14.05
CA ARG A 47 -2.45 2.38 15.30
C ARG A 47 -2.54 3.90 15.41
N ILE A 48 -2.29 4.62 14.32
CA ILE A 48 -2.47 6.08 14.28
C ILE A 48 -3.94 6.44 14.50
N LYS A 49 -4.88 5.71 13.89
CA LYS A 49 -6.31 5.89 14.11
C LYS A 49 -6.69 5.76 15.57
N ASP A 50 -6.21 4.72 16.26
CA ASP A 50 -6.50 4.48 17.67
C ASP A 50 -5.95 5.59 18.58
N GLN A 51 -4.80 6.14 18.23
CA GLN A 51 -4.13 7.19 19.02
C GLN A 51 -4.67 8.60 18.75
N ASN A 52 -5.03 8.89 17.50
CA ASN A 52 -5.31 10.24 17.03
C ASN A 52 -6.73 10.44 16.49
N GLY A 53 -7.55 9.39 16.40
CA GLY A 53 -8.89 9.47 15.83
C GLY A 53 -8.91 9.69 14.31
N ALA A 54 -7.90 9.19 13.58
CA ALA A 54 -7.83 9.30 12.13
C ALA A 54 -8.90 8.46 11.44
N LYS A 55 -9.34 8.91 10.27
CA LYS A 55 -10.13 8.09 9.33
C LYS A 55 -9.18 7.35 8.40
N VAL A 56 -9.36 6.03 8.27
CA VAL A 56 -8.54 5.17 7.42
C VAL A 56 -9.36 4.65 6.24
N THR A 57 -8.95 5.01 5.03
CA THR A 57 -9.52 4.51 3.78
C THR A 57 -8.50 3.60 3.11
N VAL A 58 -8.90 2.41 2.70
CA VAL A 58 -8.05 1.52 1.92
C VAL A 58 -8.40 1.60 0.43
N LEU A 59 -7.38 1.57 -0.42
CA LEU A 59 -7.51 1.62 -1.86
C LEU A 59 -6.70 0.49 -2.49
N THR A 60 -7.30 -0.23 -3.43
CA THR A 60 -6.59 -1.21 -4.26
C THR A 60 -6.94 -1.02 -5.73
N MET A 61 -5.94 -1.17 -6.60
CA MET A 61 -6.12 -1.31 -8.03
C MET A 61 -5.96 -2.79 -8.40
N GLY A 62 -6.98 -3.38 -9.00
CA GLY A 62 -6.92 -4.79 -9.34
C GLY A 62 -8.17 -5.33 -10.01
N LEU A 63 -8.20 -6.65 -10.20
CA LEU A 63 -9.37 -7.36 -10.69
C LEU A 63 -10.51 -7.28 -9.67
N PRO A 64 -11.78 -7.48 -10.07
CA PRO A 64 -12.90 -7.49 -9.14
C PRO A 64 -12.73 -8.41 -7.93
N LYS A 65 -12.00 -9.52 -8.06
CA LYS A 65 -11.68 -10.44 -6.96
C LYS A 65 -10.81 -9.82 -5.86
N ALA A 66 -10.13 -8.71 -6.12
CA ALA A 66 -9.37 -7.97 -5.12
C ALA A 66 -10.26 -7.33 -4.04
N ASP A 67 -11.59 -7.33 -4.21
CA ASP A 67 -12.56 -7.02 -3.15
C ASP A 67 -12.29 -7.81 -1.86
N ALA A 68 -11.73 -9.02 -1.95
CA ALA A 68 -11.43 -9.85 -0.80
C ALA A 68 -10.43 -9.19 0.17
N VAL A 69 -9.36 -8.56 -0.32
CA VAL A 69 -8.40 -7.87 0.56
C VAL A 69 -8.94 -6.56 1.11
N LEU A 70 -9.87 -5.90 0.41
CA LEU A 70 -10.60 -4.75 0.95
C LEU A 70 -11.50 -5.16 2.12
N ARG A 71 -12.20 -6.28 2.01
CA ARG A 71 -13.02 -6.83 3.10
C ARG A 71 -12.18 -7.23 4.30
N GLU A 72 -11.00 -7.82 4.07
CA GLU A 72 -10.03 -8.11 5.13
C GLU A 72 -9.61 -6.81 5.83
N ALA A 73 -9.26 -5.77 5.08
CA ALA A 73 -8.87 -4.49 5.64
C ALA A 73 -10.00 -3.82 6.46
N MET A 74 -11.25 -3.90 5.98
CA MET A 74 -12.41 -3.44 6.74
C MET A 74 -12.60 -4.22 8.03
N ALA A 75 -12.41 -5.53 8.01
CA ALA A 75 -12.47 -6.37 9.20
C ALA A 75 -11.34 -6.07 10.20
N MET A 76 -10.19 -5.60 9.72
CA MET A 76 -9.09 -5.12 10.57
C MET A 76 -9.38 -3.76 11.22
N GLY A 77 -10.30 -2.96 10.68
CA GLY A 77 -10.71 -1.69 11.28
C GLY A 77 -10.64 -0.47 10.36
N ALA A 78 -10.44 -0.64 9.06
CA ALA A 78 -10.56 0.45 8.10
C ALA A 78 -11.99 0.99 8.05
N ASP A 79 -12.16 2.27 7.74
CA ASP A 79 -13.46 2.95 7.73
C ASP A 79 -14.13 2.92 6.36
N ASP A 80 -13.34 2.98 5.29
CA ASP A 80 -13.79 2.97 3.90
C ASP A 80 -12.87 2.13 3.01
N ALA A 81 -13.41 1.64 1.89
CA ALA A 81 -12.66 0.85 0.93
C ALA A 81 -13.00 1.25 -0.52
N ILE A 82 -11.98 1.34 -1.36
CA ILE A 82 -12.08 1.76 -2.76
C ILE A 82 -11.41 0.72 -3.65
N LEU A 83 -12.16 0.20 -4.62
CA LEU A 83 -11.63 -0.67 -5.68
C LEU A 83 -11.53 0.10 -6.98
N VAL A 84 -10.32 0.26 -7.48
CA VAL A 84 -10.05 0.79 -8.83
C VAL A 84 -9.89 -0.40 -9.78
N THR A 85 -10.89 -0.60 -10.63
CA THR A 85 -10.93 -1.78 -11.50
C THR A 85 -11.50 -1.43 -12.87
N ASP A 86 -10.79 -1.85 -13.90
CA ASP A 86 -11.23 -1.83 -15.29
C ASP A 86 -10.38 -2.86 -16.07
N ARG A 87 -10.94 -3.43 -17.13
CA ARG A 87 -10.22 -4.36 -18.01
C ARG A 87 -9.01 -3.71 -18.69
N VAL A 88 -9.09 -2.42 -19.00
CA VAL A 88 -8.02 -1.66 -19.65
C VAL A 88 -6.77 -1.56 -18.77
N LEU A 89 -6.90 -1.74 -17.45
CA LEU A 89 -5.79 -1.70 -16.50
C LEU A 89 -4.98 -3.01 -16.45
N GLY A 90 -5.43 -4.05 -17.15
CA GLY A 90 -4.72 -5.32 -17.22
C GLY A 90 -3.36 -5.18 -17.92
N GLY A 91 -2.30 -5.73 -17.31
CA GLY A 91 -0.93 -5.65 -17.84
C GLY A 91 -0.23 -4.29 -17.66
N ALA A 92 -0.79 -3.40 -16.83
CA ALA A 92 -0.17 -2.12 -16.51
C ALA A 92 1.22 -2.32 -15.87
N ASP A 93 2.20 -1.56 -16.35
CA ASP A 93 3.51 -1.44 -15.70
C ASP A 93 3.43 -0.54 -14.46
N THR A 94 4.55 -0.27 -13.81
CA THR A 94 4.58 0.56 -12.61
C THR A 94 4.16 2.00 -12.88
N TRP A 95 4.49 2.55 -14.04
CA TRP A 95 4.10 3.90 -14.42
C TRP A 95 2.58 4.03 -14.62
N ALA A 96 1.98 3.13 -15.39
CA ALA A 96 0.54 3.10 -15.62
C ALA A 96 -0.22 2.83 -14.31
N THR A 97 0.29 1.94 -13.47
CA THR A 97 -0.29 1.63 -12.15
C THR A 97 -0.26 2.86 -11.24
N SER A 98 0.90 3.49 -11.08
CA SER A 98 1.05 4.67 -10.22
C SER A 98 0.25 5.88 -10.73
N THR A 99 0.17 6.08 -12.05
CA THR A 99 -0.66 7.12 -12.67
C THR A 99 -2.15 6.90 -12.35
N THR A 100 -2.62 5.68 -12.47
CA THR A 100 -4.02 5.32 -12.20
C THR A 100 -4.37 5.53 -10.73
N ILE A 101 -3.52 5.03 -9.82
CA ILE A 101 -3.73 5.19 -8.37
C ILE A 101 -3.68 6.66 -7.98
N ALA A 102 -2.71 7.42 -8.48
CA ALA A 102 -2.62 8.86 -8.24
C ALA A 102 -3.86 9.60 -8.75
N GLY A 103 -4.40 9.19 -9.91
CA GLY A 103 -5.66 9.71 -10.43
C GLY A 103 -6.85 9.49 -9.50
N ALA A 104 -6.95 8.31 -8.91
CA ALA A 104 -7.96 8.01 -7.90
C ALA A 104 -7.76 8.85 -6.63
N LEU A 105 -6.53 8.93 -6.14
CA LEU A 105 -6.17 9.68 -4.92
C LEU A 105 -6.47 11.18 -5.04
N ARG A 106 -6.37 11.78 -6.21
CA ARG A 106 -6.71 13.21 -6.43
C ARG A 106 -8.18 13.53 -6.13
N ASN A 107 -9.05 12.54 -6.08
CA ASN A 107 -10.46 12.71 -5.75
C ASN A 107 -10.76 12.47 -4.27
N LEU A 108 -9.74 12.26 -3.44
CA LEU A 108 -9.87 11.96 -2.02
C LEU A 108 -9.18 13.05 -1.19
N ASP A 109 -9.70 13.26 0.01
CA ASP A 109 -9.00 14.04 1.03
C ASP A 109 -8.01 13.11 1.75
N TYR A 110 -6.75 13.52 1.80
CA TYR A 110 -5.70 12.81 2.52
C TYR A 110 -4.71 13.76 3.17
N ASP A 111 -4.27 13.42 4.36
CA ASP A 111 -3.13 14.02 5.05
C ASP A 111 -1.91 13.10 4.95
N LEU A 112 -2.15 11.79 4.91
CA LEU A 112 -1.10 10.78 4.83
C LEU A 112 -1.51 9.67 3.86
N ILE A 113 -0.59 9.31 2.97
CA ILE A 113 -0.72 8.12 2.12
C ILE A 113 0.32 7.10 2.58
N ILE A 114 -0.10 5.86 2.79
CA ILE A 114 0.79 4.75 3.15
C ILE A 114 0.66 3.68 2.07
N THR A 115 1.79 3.21 1.58
CA THR A 115 1.90 2.03 0.72
C THR A 115 2.84 1.03 1.37
N GLY A 116 2.82 -0.23 0.97
CA GLY A 116 3.95 -1.11 1.23
C GLY A 116 5.19 -0.65 0.46
N ARG A 117 6.36 -1.07 0.92
CA ARG A 117 7.62 -0.83 0.20
C ARG A 117 7.56 -1.42 -1.21
N GLN A 118 7.11 -2.67 -1.32
CA GLN A 118 6.99 -3.40 -2.58
C GLN A 118 5.94 -4.51 -2.49
N ALA A 119 5.48 -4.99 -3.64
CA ALA A 119 4.65 -6.18 -3.73
C ALA A 119 5.51 -7.41 -3.96
N ILE A 120 5.25 -8.51 -3.24
CA ILE A 120 6.07 -9.75 -3.29
C ILE A 120 6.01 -10.48 -4.65
N ASP A 121 5.08 -10.12 -5.53
CA ASP A 121 4.95 -10.71 -6.86
C ASP A 121 5.73 -9.96 -7.95
N GLY A 122 5.95 -8.66 -7.79
CA GLY A 122 6.62 -7.81 -8.76
C GLY A 122 7.99 -7.29 -8.32
N ASP A 123 8.22 -7.15 -7.03
CA ASP A 123 9.47 -6.73 -6.38
C ASP A 123 10.12 -5.45 -6.92
N THR A 124 9.33 -4.53 -7.49
CA THR A 124 9.88 -3.32 -8.12
C THR A 124 10.21 -2.20 -7.13
N ALA A 125 9.50 -2.12 -6.02
CA ALA A 125 9.59 -1.04 -5.02
C ALA A 125 9.41 0.39 -5.61
N GLN A 126 8.71 0.52 -6.74
CA GLN A 126 8.61 1.77 -7.49
C GLN A 126 7.26 2.49 -7.33
N VAL A 127 6.16 1.74 -7.15
CA VAL A 127 4.81 2.30 -7.24
C VAL A 127 4.56 3.38 -6.19
N GLY A 128 4.94 3.16 -4.94
CA GLY A 128 4.77 4.15 -3.86
C GLY A 128 5.47 5.48 -4.16
N PRO A 129 6.79 5.49 -4.41
CA PRO A 129 7.52 6.70 -4.79
C PRO A 129 6.97 7.39 -6.05
N GLN A 130 6.55 6.62 -7.07
CA GLN A 130 5.94 7.18 -8.28
C GLN A 130 4.60 7.86 -7.98
N ILE A 131 3.76 7.30 -7.11
CA ILE A 131 2.52 7.96 -6.67
C ILE A 131 2.84 9.30 -6.02
N ALA A 132 3.84 9.34 -5.14
CA ALA A 132 4.25 10.59 -4.49
C ALA A 132 4.69 11.64 -5.51
N GLU A 133 5.48 11.26 -6.51
CA GLU A 133 5.93 12.15 -7.58
C GLU A 133 4.74 12.67 -8.40
N HIS A 134 3.80 11.82 -8.79
CA HIS A 134 2.58 12.21 -9.51
C HIS A 134 1.72 13.22 -8.74
N LEU A 135 1.75 13.16 -7.41
CA LEU A 135 0.97 14.03 -6.52
C LEU A 135 1.77 15.24 -6.01
N GLY A 136 3.06 15.32 -6.33
CA GLY A 136 3.95 16.38 -5.83
C GLY A 136 4.16 16.32 -4.31
N LEU A 137 4.17 15.12 -3.72
CA LEU A 137 4.29 14.90 -2.27
C LEU A 137 5.71 14.49 -1.87
N PRO A 138 6.17 14.91 -0.68
CA PRO A 138 7.32 14.29 -0.06
C PRO A 138 7.10 12.79 0.14
N VAL A 139 8.15 11.99 -0.06
CA VAL A 139 8.12 10.55 0.18
C VAL A 139 9.19 10.16 1.22
N ILE A 140 8.79 9.31 2.18
CA ILE A 140 9.70 8.66 3.11
C ILE A 140 9.55 7.16 2.91
N SER A 141 10.63 6.51 2.47
CA SER A 141 10.64 5.08 2.17
C SER A 141 11.23 4.26 3.31
N TYR A 142 10.92 2.95 3.32
CA TYR A 142 11.44 1.96 4.28
C TYR A 142 11.08 2.28 5.73
N ALA A 143 9.84 2.63 5.99
CA ALA A 143 9.37 2.96 7.33
C ALA A 143 9.15 1.70 8.17
N GLU A 144 9.85 1.63 9.29
CA GLU A 144 9.67 0.63 10.35
C GLU A 144 8.64 1.10 11.39
N ASP A 145 8.63 2.39 11.70
CA ASP A 145 7.70 3.01 12.64
C ASP A 145 7.28 4.40 12.17
N ILE A 146 6.02 4.76 12.44
CA ILE A 146 5.42 6.03 12.04
C ILE A 146 4.70 6.65 13.23
N LYS A 147 5.07 7.88 13.58
CA LYS A 147 4.41 8.68 14.63
C LYS A 147 3.88 9.98 14.06
N VAL A 148 2.73 10.40 14.51
CA VAL A 148 2.14 11.70 14.15
C VAL A 148 2.43 12.70 15.25
N GLU A 149 2.93 13.88 14.86
CA GLU A 149 3.22 14.99 15.76
C GLU A 149 2.71 16.30 15.13
N GLY A 150 1.54 16.75 15.56
CA GLY A 150 0.89 17.92 14.99
C GLY A 150 0.55 17.75 13.50
N ASP A 151 1.12 18.60 12.64
CA ASP A 151 0.97 18.56 11.20
C ASP A 151 2.09 17.75 10.48
N SER A 152 2.91 17.05 11.25
CA SER A 152 4.08 16.35 10.76
C SER A 152 4.04 14.87 11.16
N VAL A 153 4.82 14.05 10.46
CA VAL A 153 5.12 12.68 10.84
C VAL A 153 6.59 12.54 11.17
N ILE A 154 6.88 11.69 12.15
CA ILE A 154 8.22 11.24 12.48
C ILE A 154 8.31 9.77 12.12
N VAL A 155 9.23 9.43 11.23
CA VAL A 155 9.36 8.10 10.65
C VAL A 155 10.72 7.53 10.98
N LYS A 156 10.72 6.34 11.57
CA LYS A 156 11.95 5.54 11.71
C LYS A 156 12.18 4.79 10.42
N ARG A 157 13.17 5.24 9.66
CA ARG A 157 13.54 4.67 8.38
C ARG A 157 14.66 3.65 8.55
N GLN A 158 14.44 2.42 8.10
CA GLN A 158 15.39 1.32 8.25
C GLN A 158 16.48 1.33 7.16
N TYR A 159 17.69 0.99 7.57
CA TYR A 159 18.85 0.65 6.73
C TYR A 159 19.45 -0.66 7.23
N GLU A 160 20.39 -1.23 6.50
CA GLU A 160 21.03 -2.50 6.87
C GLU A 160 21.76 -2.45 8.22
N ASP A 161 22.45 -1.34 8.51
CA ASP A 161 23.34 -1.18 9.68
C ASP A 161 22.90 -0.08 10.65
N ARG A 162 21.82 0.63 10.31
CA ARG A 162 21.37 1.80 11.07
C ARG A 162 19.90 2.12 10.78
N TYR A 163 19.35 3.07 11.50
CA TYR A 163 18.10 3.74 11.14
C TYR A 163 18.29 5.26 11.09
N HIS A 164 17.44 5.92 10.32
CA HIS A 164 17.32 7.37 10.36
C HIS A 164 15.93 7.73 10.88
N GLU A 165 15.88 8.72 11.77
CA GLU A 165 14.64 9.37 12.12
C GLU A 165 14.43 10.57 11.20
N VAL A 166 13.34 10.57 10.47
CA VAL A 166 13.01 11.58 9.47
C VAL A 166 11.69 12.23 9.83
N LYS A 167 11.68 13.56 9.88
CA LYS A 167 10.46 14.36 10.06
C LYS A 167 10.02 14.94 8.72
N ALA A 168 8.76 14.76 8.38
CA ALA A 168 8.15 15.39 7.20
C ALA A 168 6.82 16.03 7.57
N LYS A 169 6.52 17.15 6.90
CA LYS A 169 5.21 17.81 7.00
C LYS A 169 4.20 17.08 6.12
N MET A 170 2.99 16.91 6.63
CA MET A 170 1.86 16.40 5.84
C MET A 170 1.29 17.49 4.92
N PRO A 171 0.72 17.16 3.74
CA PRO A 171 0.56 15.79 3.26
C PRO A 171 1.87 15.18 2.74
N CYS A 172 2.05 13.88 2.97
CA CYS A 172 3.19 13.12 2.49
C CYS A 172 2.82 11.64 2.23
N LEU A 173 3.72 10.92 1.57
CA LEU A 173 3.58 9.48 1.35
C LEU A 173 4.71 8.72 2.05
N ILE A 174 4.36 7.60 2.66
CA ILE A 174 5.29 6.72 3.37
C ILE A 174 5.19 5.31 2.78
N THR A 175 6.33 4.67 2.56
CA THR A 175 6.37 3.25 2.22
C THR A 175 6.78 2.42 3.44
N ALA A 176 5.93 1.49 3.83
CA ALA A 176 6.09 0.69 5.05
C ALA A 176 6.78 -0.64 4.80
N LEU A 177 7.48 -1.12 5.81
CA LEU A 177 8.10 -2.44 5.86
C LEU A 177 7.27 -3.37 6.74
N SER A 178 7.24 -4.66 6.38
CA SER A 178 6.68 -5.71 7.24
C SER A 178 7.66 -6.17 8.32
N GLU A 179 8.95 -6.09 8.05
CA GLU A 179 10.07 -6.38 8.98
C GLU A 179 11.35 -5.68 8.50
#